data_0fe033535a5862800822a7e37ff1228d
#
_entry.id   0fe033535a5862800822a7e37ff1228d
#
_cell.length_a   1.000
_cell.length_b   1.000
_cell.length_c   1.000
_cell.angle_alpha   90.00
_cell.angle_beta   90.00
_cell.angle_gamma   90.00
#
_symmetry.space_group_name_H-M   'P 1'
#
loop_
_entity.id
_entity.type
_entity.pdbx_description
1 polymer ?
#
loop_
_entity_poly.entity_id
_entity_poly.type
_entity_poly.pdbx_seq_one_letter_code
_entity_poly.pdbx_strand_id
1 'polypeptide(L)'
;YPGLMDKAQKSFTAAGLDVPSYVAFGNHDALVQGNAAANAAFEAVARGCLKPIGPVPNPENALELLTSLLNPTRLLSSLLTEPQNTIVVPGDPKRQFVSKAQYKEVFEKGTQADGHGFDLIDPAQESASKGAAGYYAWSPTPGMRFIALDTVAEAGTIVTPTRHFTADGNIDDPQFQWLEGELEDATAA
;
A
#
# COMPACT_ATOMS: atom_id res chain seq x y z
N TYR A 1 -5.53 -29.20 -2.99
CA TYR A 1 -4.28 -29.08 -3.77
C TYR A 1 -3.09 -29.07 -2.83
N PRO A 2 -2.56 -30.26 -2.47
CA PRO A 2 -1.38 -30.36 -1.60
C PRO A 2 -0.20 -29.58 -2.19
N GLY A 3 0.50 -28.83 -1.33
CA GLY A 3 1.67 -28.04 -1.70
C GLY A 3 1.40 -26.74 -2.47
N LEU A 4 0.14 -26.34 -2.69
CA LEU A 4 -0.17 -25.08 -3.37
C LEU A 4 0.37 -23.87 -2.59
N MET A 5 0.14 -23.82 -1.28
CA MET A 5 0.61 -22.71 -0.43
C MET A 5 2.13 -22.68 -0.34
N ASP A 6 2.78 -23.84 -0.29
CA ASP A 6 4.24 -23.92 -0.29
C ASP A 6 4.84 -23.41 -1.60
N LYS A 7 4.16 -23.65 -2.73
CA LYS A 7 4.58 -23.13 -4.04
C LYS A 7 4.31 -21.64 -4.17
N ALA A 8 3.16 -21.16 -3.67
CA ALA A 8 2.78 -19.75 -3.75
C ALA A 8 3.72 -18.83 -2.94
N GLN A 9 4.41 -19.37 -1.92
CA GLN A 9 5.36 -18.63 -1.10
C GLN A 9 6.81 -18.68 -1.62
N LYS A 10 7.07 -19.42 -2.69
CA LYS A 10 8.42 -19.47 -3.27
C LYS A 10 8.69 -18.24 -4.12
N SER A 11 9.89 -17.71 -4.00
CA SER A 11 10.36 -16.69 -4.93
C SER A 11 10.36 -17.22 -6.36
N PHE A 12 9.96 -16.39 -7.29
CA PHE A 12 9.97 -16.68 -8.72
C PHE A 12 10.40 -15.42 -9.49
N THR A 13 10.86 -15.61 -10.71
CA THR A 13 11.13 -14.52 -11.64
C THR A 13 9.95 -14.45 -12.61
N ALA A 14 9.27 -13.31 -12.64
CA ALA A 14 8.22 -13.05 -13.61
C ALA A 14 8.84 -12.92 -15.01
N ALA A 15 8.18 -13.50 -16.01
CA ALA A 15 8.65 -13.38 -17.41
C ALA A 15 8.51 -11.93 -17.95
N GLY A 16 7.65 -11.14 -17.32
CA GLY A 16 7.32 -9.80 -17.79
C GLY A 16 6.31 -9.81 -18.93
N LEU A 17 6.08 -8.64 -19.50
CA LEU A 17 5.27 -8.41 -20.69
C LEU A 17 6.19 -8.04 -21.86
N ASP A 18 5.83 -8.45 -23.09
CA ASP A 18 6.55 -8.08 -24.31
C ASP A 18 6.17 -6.68 -24.83
N VAL A 19 5.50 -5.90 -23.99
CA VAL A 19 5.07 -4.52 -24.29
C VAL A 19 5.37 -3.61 -23.09
N PRO A 20 5.62 -2.31 -23.31
CA PRO A 20 5.72 -1.36 -22.20
C PRO A 20 4.48 -1.44 -21.29
N SER A 21 4.70 -1.49 -20.00
CA SER A 21 3.65 -1.53 -19.00
C SER A 21 3.92 -0.48 -17.92
N TYR A 22 2.87 0.14 -17.43
CA TYR A 22 2.93 1.25 -16.48
C TYR A 22 2.06 0.91 -15.27
N VAL A 23 2.57 1.11 -14.08
CA VAL A 23 1.95 0.70 -12.83
C VAL A 23 1.49 1.91 -12.03
N ALA A 24 0.27 1.86 -11.53
CA ALA A 24 -0.24 2.81 -10.56
C ALA A 24 -0.55 2.08 -9.24
N PHE A 25 -0.35 2.77 -8.11
CA PHE A 25 -0.70 2.22 -6.81
C PHE A 25 -2.21 2.08 -6.64
N GLY A 26 -2.62 0.94 -6.08
CA GLY A 26 -3.91 0.79 -5.44
C GLY A 26 -3.79 0.91 -3.91
N ASN A 27 -4.90 1.15 -3.25
CA ASN A 27 -4.93 1.27 -1.79
C ASN A 27 -4.45 0.01 -1.06
N HIS A 28 -4.67 -1.18 -1.62
CA HIS A 28 -4.18 -2.45 -1.07
C HIS A 28 -2.68 -2.70 -1.29
N ASP A 29 -2.05 -1.98 -2.19
CA ASP A 29 -0.60 -2.10 -2.43
C ASP A 29 0.23 -1.36 -1.36
N ALA A 30 -0.37 -0.39 -0.67
CA ALA A 30 0.33 0.48 0.26
C ALA A 30 -0.26 0.51 1.68
N LEU A 31 -1.51 0.08 1.86
CA LEU A 31 -2.22 0.16 3.14
C LEU A 31 -2.63 -1.22 3.66
N VAL A 32 -2.66 -1.35 4.97
CA VAL A 32 -3.22 -2.53 5.65
C VAL A 32 -4.70 -2.62 5.34
N GLN A 33 -5.12 -3.71 4.70
CA GLN A 33 -6.49 -3.93 4.23
C GLN A 33 -7.03 -2.78 3.34
N GLY A 34 -6.14 -2.02 2.73
CA GLY A 34 -6.49 -0.90 1.88
C GLY A 34 -6.97 0.37 2.60
N ASN A 35 -6.94 0.42 3.93
CA ASN A 35 -7.55 1.49 4.71
C ASN A 35 -6.62 2.14 5.74
N ALA A 36 -5.71 1.40 6.33
CA ALA A 36 -4.92 1.88 7.46
C ALA A 36 -3.43 1.91 7.12
N ALA A 37 -2.74 2.95 7.56
CA ALA A 37 -1.29 3.01 7.48
C ALA A 37 -0.66 1.90 8.32
N ALA A 38 0.37 1.24 7.80
CA ALA A 38 1.14 0.27 8.56
C ALA A 38 1.81 0.95 9.76
N ASN A 39 1.81 0.26 10.90
CA ASN A 39 2.43 0.71 12.13
C ASN A 39 3.01 -0.47 12.91
N ALA A 40 3.73 -0.18 13.99
CA ALA A 40 4.38 -1.20 14.80
C ALA A 40 3.43 -2.28 15.36
N ALA A 41 2.17 -1.94 15.63
CA ALA A 41 1.18 -2.91 16.10
C ALA A 41 0.76 -3.88 14.99
N PHE A 42 0.47 -3.37 13.80
CA PHE A 42 0.16 -4.20 12.64
C PHE A 42 1.36 -5.09 12.27
N GLU A 43 2.58 -4.55 12.31
CA GLU A 43 3.81 -5.33 12.09
C GLU A 43 3.96 -6.46 13.12
N ALA A 44 3.70 -6.20 14.39
CA ALA A 44 3.77 -7.21 15.43
C ALA A 44 2.75 -8.35 15.20
N VAL A 45 1.53 -8.02 14.78
CA VAL A 45 0.51 -9.02 14.41
C VAL A 45 0.91 -9.76 13.13
N ALA A 46 1.40 -9.05 12.12
CA ALA A 46 1.78 -9.66 10.85
C ALA A 46 2.93 -10.67 11.02
N ARG A 47 3.97 -10.31 11.76
CA ARG A 47 5.14 -11.17 12.01
C ARG A 47 4.93 -12.18 13.14
N GLY A 48 4.06 -11.86 14.09
CA GLY A 48 3.80 -12.64 15.28
C GLY A 48 3.07 -13.97 15.03
N CYS A 49 2.88 -14.71 16.10
CA CYS A 49 2.23 -16.03 16.07
C CYS A 49 0.71 -15.96 16.23
N LEU A 50 0.16 -14.89 16.79
CA LEU A 50 -1.29 -14.76 16.98
C LEU A 50 -1.92 -14.05 15.77
N LYS A 51 -2.93 -14.68 15.17
CA LYS A 51 -3.66 -14.14 14.03
C LYS A 51 -5.13 -13.99 14.34
N PRO A 52 -5.72 -12.80 14.20
CA PRO A 52 -7.16 -12.64 14.26
C PRO A 52 -7.81 -13.34 13.06
N ILE A 53 -8.88 -14.12 13.30
CA ILE A 53 -9.60 -14.88 12.26
C ILE A 53 -11.09 -14.64 12.25
N GLY A 54 -11.61 -13.93 13.23
CA GLY A 54 -13.05 -13.71 13.37
C GLY A 54 -13.49 -12.30 12.99
N PRO A 55 -14.75 -12.14 12.59
CA PRO A 55 -15.34 -10.81 12.57
C PRO A 55 -15.36 -10.25 13.99
N VAL A 56 -15.19 -8.94 14.10
CA VAL A 56 -15.39 -8.26 15.39
C VAL A 56 -16.88 -8.45 15.77
N PRO A 57 -17.20 -9.10 16.88
CA PRO A 57 -18.55 -9.58 17.13
C PRO A 57 -19.58 -8.47 17.38
N ASN A 58 -19.13 -7.23 17.61
CA ASN A 58 -19.98 -6.10 17.95
C ASN A 58 -19.42 -4.81 17.35
N PRO A 59 -20.24 -3.94 16.71
CA PRO A 59 -19.83 -2.64 16.20
C PRO A 59 -19.16 -1.73 17.25
N GLU A 60 -19.57 -1.83 18.52
CA GLU A 60 -18.92 -1.11 19.62
C GLU A 60 -17.50 -1.62 19.85
N ASN A 61 -17.29 -2.93 19.73
CA ASN A 61 -15.96 -3.54 19.80
C ASN A 61 -15.11 -3.24 18.55
N ALA A 62 -15.75 -2.97 17.42
CA ALA A 62 -15.04 -2.52 16.21
C ALA A 62 -14.37 -1.16 16.42
N LEU A 63 -15.04 -0.22 17.08
CA LEU A 63 -14.45 1.08 17.42
C LEU A 63 -13.33 0.91 18.47
N GLU A 64 -13.50 0.03 19.42
CA GLU A 64 -12.47 -0.30 20.41
C GLU A 64 -11.28 -1.02 19.76
N LEU A 65 -11.52 -1.94 18.85
CA LEU A 65 -10.48 -2.56 18.05
C LEU A 65 -9.73 -1.50 17.21
N LEU A 66 -10.45 -0.58 16.59
CA LEU A 66 -9.87 0.52 15.81
C LEU A 66 -9.00 1.45 16.66
N THR A 67 -9.49 1.85 17.83
CA THR A 67 -8.70 2.65 18.76
C THR A 67 -7.52 1.87 19.32
N SER A 68 -7.64 0.55 19.43
CA SER A 68 -6.55 -0.34 19.84
C SER A 68 -5.52 -0.54 18.73
N LEU A 69 -5.92 -0.50 17.45
CA LEU A 69 -4.98 -0.55 16.32
C LEU A 69 -4.03 0.66 16.27
N LEU A 70 -4.48 1.78 16.83
CA LEU A 70 -3.63 2.96 17.03
C LEU A 70 -2.74 2.87 18.28
N ASN A 71 -3.01 1.89 19.15
CA ASN A 71 -2.25 1.67 20.37
C ASN A 71 -1.81 0.20 20.47
N PRO A 72 -0.50 -0.10 20.25
CA PRO A 72 0.02 -1.47 20.24
C PRO A 72 -0.32 -2.30 21.48
N THR A 73 -0.33 -1.66 22.65
CA THR A 73 -0.60 -2.33 23.92
C THR A 73 -2.06 -2.73 24.04
N ARG A 74 -2.98 -1.89 23.57
CA ARG A 74 -4.41 -2.19 23.56
C ARG A 74 -4.76 -3.27 22.55
N LEU A 75 -4.16 -3.22 21.35
CA LEU A 75 -4.36 -4.27 20.34
C LEU A 75 -3.93 -5.63 20.88
N LEU A 76 -2.76 -5.71 21.49
CA LEU A 76 -2.26 -6.96 22.05
C LEU A 76 -3.15 -7.46 23.18
N SER A 77 -3.64 -6.58 24.06
CA SER A 77 -4.55 -6.96 25.12
C SER A 77 -5.89 -7.45 24.58
N SER A 78 -6.49 -6.79 23.58
CA SER A 78 -7.76 -7.24 23.00
C SER A 78 -7.64 -8.60 22.29
N LEU A 79 -6.53 -8.86 21.61
CA LEU A 79 -6.26 -10.17 21.00
C LEU A 79 -6.08 -11.28 22.05
N LEU A 80 -5.56 -10.96 23.23
CA LEU A 80 -5.37 -11.93 24.31
C LEU A 80 -6.66 -12.18 25.11
N THR A 81 -7.60 -11.23 25.16
CA THR A 81 -8.86 -11.36 25.88
C THR A 81 -9.94 -12.09 25.11
N GLU A 82 -9.82 -12.21 23.79
CA GLU A 82 -10.79 -12.89 22.90
C GLU A 82 -10.13 -14.07 22.16
N PRO A 83 -9.64 -15.10 22.87
CA PRO A 83 -8.84 -16.18 22.28
C PRO A 83 -9.59 -17.00 21.21
N GLN A 84 -10.93 -17.04 21.26
CA GLN A 84 -11.75 -17.73 20.27
C GLN A 84 -11.70 -17.09 18.87
N ASN A 85 -11.29 -15.84 18.77
CA ASN A 85 -11.17 -15.10 17.52
C ASN A 85 -9.73 -15.07 16.98
N THR A 86 -8.86 -15.89 17.54
CA THR A 86 -7.46 -15.98 17.13
C THR A 86 -7.04 -17.41 16.85
N ILE A 87 -6.07 -17.55 15.94
CA ILE A 87 -5.34 -18.81 15.75
C ILE A 87 -3.85 -18.58 16.03
N VAL A 88 -3.19 -19.65 16.42
CA VAL A 88 -1.74 -19.66 16.59
C VAL A 88 -1.09 -20.24 15.33
N VAL A 89 -0.16 -19.51 14.75
CA VAL A 89 0.66 -19.93 13.61
C VAL A 89 2.14 -19.70 13.95
N PRO A 90 3.09 -20.36 13.28
CA PRO A 90 4.50 -20.05 13.45
C PRO A 90 4.76 -18.56 13.13
N GLY A 91 5.49 -17.87 13.99
CA GLY A 91 5.94 -16.49 13.73
C GLY A 91 6.89 -16.46 12.52
N ASP A 92 6.82 -15.42 11.71
CA ASP A 92 7.69 -15.27 10.52
C ASP A 92 8.05 -13.79 10.32
N PRO A 93 9.32 -13.39 10.47
CA PRO A 93 9.75 -12.01 10.25
C PRO A 93 9.58 -11.54 8.81
N LYS A 94 9.45 -12.44 7.83
CA LYS A 94 9.23 -12.09 6.42
C LYS A 94 7.81 -11.60 6.13
N ARG A 95 6.87 -11.81 7.03
CA ARG A 95 5.49 -11.31 6.93
C ARG A 95 5.39 -9.84 7.35
N GLN A 96 6.26 -9.01 6.81
CA GLN A 96 6.23 -7.57 7.01
C GLN A 96 5.35 -6.88 5.97
N PHE A 97 4.84 -5.71 6.31
CA PHE A 97 4.23 -4.83 5.32
C PHE A 97 5.30 -4.22 4.41
N VAL A 98 4.92 -3.99 3.17
CA VAL A 98 5.79 -3.40 2.16
C VAL A 98 5.46 -1.92 2.04
N SER A 99 6.47 -1.06 2.13
CA SER A 99 6.28 0.38 1.88
C SER A 99 6.15 0.66 0.37
N LYS A 100 5.62 1.84 0.00
CA LYS A 100 5.58 2.27 -1.40
C LYS A 100 6.97 2.25 -2.06
N ALA A 101 8.00 2.71 -1.36
CA ALA A 101 9.37 2.66 -1.84
C ALA A 101 9.84 1.22 -2.11
N GLN A 102 9.57 0.29 -1.21
CA GLN A 102 9.90 -1.13 -1.40
C GLN A 102 9.08 -1.77 -2.53
N TYR A 103 7.82 -1.38 -2.69
CA TYR A 103 6.98 -1.84 -3.79
C TYR A 103 7.56 -1.42 -5.14
N LYS A 104 7.92 -0.14 -5.32
CA LYS A 104 8.56 0.37 -6.52
C LYS A 104 9.88 -0.35 -6.83
N GLU A 105 10.70 -0.58 -5.81
CA GLU A 105 11.98 -1.27 -5.93
C GLU A 105 11.85 -2.66 -6.59
N VAL A 106 10.72 -3.35 -6.43
CA VAL A 106 10.45 -4.64 -7.08
C VAL A 106 10.37 -4.49 -8.60
N PHE A 107 9.77 -3.40 -9.08
CA PHE A 107 9.66 -3.11 -10.51
C PHE A 107 10.96 -2.56 -11.11
N GLU A 108 11.70 -1.77 -10.35
CA GLU A 108 12.95 -1.14 -10.78
C GLU A 108 14.12 -2.13 -10.85
N LYS A 109 14.13 -3.19 -10.05
CA LYS A 109 15.22 -4.17 -9.98
C LYS A 109 15.06 -5.38 -10.90
N GLY A 110 14.06 -5.41 -11.76
CA GLY A 110 13.87 -6.50 -12.73
C GLY A 110 14.99 -6.55 -13.79
N THR A 111 15.11 -7.70 -14.46
CA THR A 111 16.09 -7.91 -15.53
C THR A 111 15.78 -7.14 -16.83
N GLN A 112 14.56 -6.61 -16.93
CA GLN A 112 14.11 -5.68 -17.97
C GLN A 112 13.59 -4.43 -17.24
N ALA A 113 14.50 -3.79 -16.51
CA ALA A 113 14.18 -2.75 -15.54
C ALA A 113 13.85 -1.42 -16.24
N ASP A 114 12.65 -1.36 -16.81
CA ASP A 114 12.10 -0.12 -17.35
C ASP A 114 11.38 0.69 -16.27
N GLY A 115 11.50 0.29 -14.97
CA GLY A 115 10.81 0.94 -13.83
C GLY A 115 9.29 0.92 -13.87
N HIS A 116 8.72 0.50 -15.00
CA HIS A 116 7.27 0.44 -15.26
C HIS A 116 6.53 1.75 -14.95
N GLY A 117 7.18 2.87 -15.25
CA GLY A 117 6.70 4.22 -15.00
C GLY A 117 7.29 4.87 -13.73
N PHE A 118 7.74 4.10 -12.76
CA PHE A 118 8.36 4.66 -11.56
C PHE A 118 9.71 5.34 -11.82
N ASP A 119 10.41 4.94 -12.88
CA ASP A 119 11.60 5.61 -13.43
C ASP A 119 11.31 7.01 -14.00
N LEU A 120 10.04 7.34 -14.25
CA LEU A 120 9.59 8.63 -14.76
C LEU A 120 9.20 9.63 -13.64
N ILE A 121 9.25 9.21 -12.39
CA ILE A 121 8.96 10.10 -11.26
C ILE A 121 10.01 11.20 -11.20
N ASP A 122 9.56 12.45 -11.04
CA ASP A 122 10.47 13.57 -10.87
C ASP A 122 11.40 13.35 -9.67
N PRO A 123 12.75 13.45 -9.84
CA PRO A 123 13.70 13.21 -8.77
C PRO A 123 13.52 14.12 -7.54
N ALA A 124 13.00 15.33 -7.71
CA ALA A 124 12.72 16.23 -6.61
C ALA A 124 11.51 15.72 -5.80
N GLN A 125 10.47 15.21 -6.47
CA GLN A 125 9.32 14.59 -5.84
C GLN A 125 9.71 13.29 -5.13
N GLU A 126 10.52 12.47 -5.76
CA GLU A 126 11.04 11.24 -5.17
C GLU A 126 11.85 11.53 -3.89
N SER A 127 12.72 12.51 -3.93
CA SER A 127 13.51 12.94 -2.78
C SER A 127 12.63 13.53 -1.64
N ALA A 128 11.69 14.40 -1.99
CA ALA A 128 10.80 15.05 -1.02
C ALA A 128 9.89 14.05 -0.30
N SER A 129 9.40 13.05 -1.01
CA SER A 129 8.56 11.97 -0.49
C SER A 129 9.34 10.84 0.19
N LYS A 130 10.69 10.90 0.18
CA LYS A 130 11.57 9.82 0.66
C LYS A 130 11.30 8.47 -0.02
N GLY A 131 11.04 8.52 -1.32
CA GLY A 131 10.76 7.35 -2.13
C GLY A 131 9.29 6.94 -2.18
N ALA A 132 8.38 7.70 -1.58
CA ALA A 132 6.96 7.35 -1.53
C ALA A 132 6.13 7.91 -2.70
N ALA A 133 6.67 8.83 -3.51
CA ALA A 133 5.97 9.34 -4.69
C ALA A 133 5.59 8.19 -5.63
N GLY A 134 4.34 8.19 -6.09
CA GLY A 134 3.80 7.13 -6.96
C GLY A 134 3.12 7.68 -8.21
N TYR A 135 3.37 8.95 -8.56
CA TYR A 135 2.77 9.64 -9.68
C TYR A 135 3.81 10.07 -10.71
N TYR A 136 3.46 9.98 -11.97
CA TYR A 136 4.34 10.29 -13.11
C TYR A 136 3.54 10.53 -14.38
N ALA A 137 4.18 11.06 -15.41
CA ALA A 137 3.54 11.28 -16.70
C ALA A 137 4.47 10.91 -17.85
N TRP A 138 3.86 10.52 -18.99
CA TRP A 138 4.62 10.21 -20.22
C TRP A 138 3.80 10.49 -21.47
N SER A 139 4.47 10.62 -22.57
CA SER A 139 3.86 10.80 -23.89
C SER A 139 4.33 9.68 -24.83
N PRO A 140 3.53 8.64 -25.06
CA PRO A 140 3.89 7.53 -25.94
C PRO A 140 3.96 7.96 -27.42
N THR A 141 3.26 9.03 -27.78
CA THR A 141 3.21 9.58 -29.13
C THR A 141 2.89 11.07 -29.06
N PRO A 142 3.29 11.87 -30.06
CA PRO A 142 2.92 13.29 -30.13
C PRO A 142 1.39 13.50 -30.01
N GLY A 143 1.00 14.50 -29.26
CA GLY A 143 -0.42 14.85 -29.03
C GLY A 143 -1.15 13.95 -28.03
N MET A 144 -0.43 13.07 -27.32
CA MET A 144 -1.03 12.22 -26.28
C MET A 144 -0.17 12.27 -25.01
N ARG A 145 -0.76 12.69 -23.89
CA ARG A 145 -0.14 12.70 -22.58
C ARG A 145 -0.91 11.80 -21.64
N PHE A 146 -0.23 10.85 -21.02
CA PHE A 146 -0.76 10.02 -19.95
C PHE A 146 -0.23 10.53 -18.63
N ILE A 147 -1.10 10.57 -17.62
CA ILE A 147 -0.79 11.01 -16.27
C ILE A 147 -1.26 9.91 -15.32
N ALA A 148 -0.33 9.27 -14.62
CA ALA A 148 -0.62 8.34 -13.54
C ALA A 148 -0.65 9.10 -12.23
N LEU A 149 -1.74 8.97 -11.47
CA LEU A 149 -1.90 9.60 -10.18
C LEU A 149 -1.79 8.57 -9.07
N ASP A 150 -1.15 8.95 -7.97
CA ASP A 150 -1.18 8.20 -6.72
C ASP A 150 -2.22 8.82 -5.79
N THR A 151 -3.38 8.24 -5.72
CA THR A 151 -4.47 8.73 -4.86
C THR A 151 -4.56 7.98 -3.52
N VAL A 152 -3.55 7.18 -3.18
CA VAL A 152 -3.51 6.45 -1.91
C VAL A 152 -3.11 7.39 -0.78
N ALA A 153 -4.02 7.61 0.14
CA ALA A 153 -3.76 8.39 1.35
C ALA A 153 -2.73 7.66 2.24
N GLU A 154 -1.51 8.17 2.36
CA GLU A 154 -0.43 7.51 3.13
C GLU A 154 -0.73 7.36 4.62
N ALA A 155 -1.45 8.30 5.19
CA ALA A 155 -1.92 8.22 6.56
C ALA A 155 -3.04 7.19 6.76
N GLY A 156 -3.49 6.54 5.67
CA GLY A 156 -4.70 5.74 5.67
C GLY A 156 -5.95 6.61 5.75
N THR A 157 -7.09 5.98 5.65
CA THR A 157 -8.37 6.66 5.88
C THR A 157 -8.62 6.68 7.38
N ILE A 158 -8.45 7.82 8.00
CA ILE A 158 -8.71 7.99 9.43
C ILE A 158 -10.20 7.88 9.67
N VAL A 159 -10.59 6.87 10.44
CA VAL A 159 -11.95 6.70 10.90
C VAL A 159 -12.22 7.72 12.01
N THR A 160 -13.09 8.67 11.73
CA THR A 160 -13.73 9.43 12.80
C THR A 160 -14.92 8.63 13.35
N PRO A 161 -15.43 8.92 14.57
CA PRO A 161 -16.57 8.21 15.15
C PRO A 161 -17.83 8.18 14.27
N THR A 162 -17.90 9.01 13.25
CA THR A 162 -19.02 9.14 12.31
C THR A 162 -18.71 8.64 10.89
N ARG A 163 -17.47 8.22 10.61
CA ARG A 163 -17.07 7.65 9.32
C ARG A 163 -16.62 6.21 9.50
N HIS A 164 -17.24 5.32 8.75
CA HIS A 164 -16.80 3.92 8.63
C HIS A 164 -15.46 3.85 7.88
N PHE A 165 -14.79 2.71 7.93
CA PHE A 165 -13.63 2.43 7.08
C PHE A 165 -14.01 2.65 5.63
N THR A 166 -13.40 3.64 5.03
CA THR A 166 -13.56 3.96 3.62
C THR A 166 -12.19 3.87 2.96
N ALA A 167 -12.15 3.51 1.71
CA ALA A 167 -10.95 3.58 0.89
C ALA A 167 -10.99 4.88 0.07
N ASP A 168 -11.19 6.00 0.76
CA ASP A 168 -11.21 7.31 0.12
C ASP A 168 -9.79 7.66 -0.35
N GLY A 169 -9.66 8.04 -1.60
CA GLY A 169 -8.43 8.58 -2.14
C GLY A 169 -8.26 10.06 -1.78
N ASN A 170 -7.02 10.52 -1.85
CA ASN A 170 -6.68 11.94 -1.84
C ASN A 170 -5.52 12.23 -2.79
N ILE A 171 -5.35 13.50 -3.13
CA ILE A 171 -4.16 14.03 -3.79
C ILE A 171 -3.58 15.06 -2.81
N ASP A 172 -2.33 14.91 -2.44
CA ASP A 172 -1.63 15.87 -1.59
C ASP A 172 -1.22 17.13 -2.36
N ASP A 173 -0.88 18.19 -1.64
CA ASP A 173 -0.53 19.48 -2.25
C ASP A 173 0.65 19.38 -3.25
N PRO A 174 1.74 18.64 -2.98
CA PRO A 174 2.82 18.47 -3.94
C PRO A 174 2.38 17.80 -5.24
N GLN A 175 1.59 16.75 -5.17
CA GLN A 175 1.08 16.05 -6.35
C GLN A 175 0.07 16.92 -7.12
N PHE A 176 -0.74 17.69 -6.38
CA PHE A 176 -1.70 18.59 -7.01
C PHE A 176 -0.99 19.71 -7.81
N GLN A 177 0.04 20.34 -7.24
CA GLN A 177 0.83 21.34 -7.94
C GLN A 177 1.57 20.77 -9.17
N TRP A 178 2.11 19.57 -9.04
CA TRP A 178 2.72 18.87 -10.16
C TRP A 178 1.69 18.58 -11.27
N LEU A 179 0.48 18.13 -10.91
CA LEU A 179 -0.61 17.85 -11.86
C LEU A 179 -1.04 19.11 -12.60
N GLU A 180 -1.14 20.25 -11.93
CA GLU A 180 -1.45 21.53 -12.58
C GLU A 180 -0.41 21.85 -13.67
N GLY A 181 0.89 21.71 -13.38
CA GLY A 181 1.96 21.90 -14.36
C GLY A 181 1.86 20.92 -15.54
N GLU A 182 1.59 19.64 -15.29
CA GLU A 182 1.43 18.64 -16.35
C GLU A 182 0.24 18.95 -17.29
N LEU A 183 -0.85 19.47 -16.74
CA LEU A 183 -2.03 19.86 -17.52
C LEU A 183 -1.78 21.15 -18.35
N GLU A 184 -1.05 22.12 -17.80
CA GLU A 184 -0.62 23.32 -18.52
C GLU A 184 0.29 22.96 -19.70
N ASP A 185 1.31 22.12 -19.47
CA ASP A 185 2.23 21.66 -20.51
C ASP A 185 1.51 20.87 -21.61
N ALA A 186 0.55 20.00 -21.23
CA ALA A 186 -0.22 19.22 -22.18
C ALA A 186 -1.15 20.08 -23.05
N THR A 187 -1.59 21.25 -22.55
CA THR A 187 -2.44 22.17 -23.32
C THR A 187 -1.63 23.12 -24.21
N ALA A 188 -0.37 23.31 -23.91
CA ALA A 188 0.56 24.16 -24.68
C ALA A 188 1.22 23.44 -25.86
N ALA A 189 1.17 22.11 -25.91
CA ALA A 189 1.81 21.25 -26.89
C ALA A 189 0.89 20.88 -28.07
#